data_1b744715dfe1bdd87e4c8166c1cfd1b1
#
_entry.id   1b744715dfe1bdd87e4c8166c1cfd1b1
#
_cell.length_a   1.000
_cell.length_b   1.000
_cell.length_c   1.000
_cell.angle_alpha   90.00
_cell.angle_beta   90.00
_cell.angle_gamma   90.00
#
_symmetry.space_group_name_H-M   'P 1'
#
loop_
_entity.id
_entity.type
_entity.pdbx_description
1 polymer ?
#
loop_
_entity_poly.entity_id
_entity_poly.type
_entity_poly.pdbx_seq_one_letter_code
_entity_poly.pdbx_strand_id
1 'polypeptide(L)'
;MPGAKHILVINGPNLNLLGSRETRHYGKDTLKAINARLAKRAKVARGRLGTYQSNSESELVERIHQAREEGVEFIIINPAAYTHTSVAMRDALAAVGIPFVEVHLSNVFARESFRRESYFTDLAVGIIGGLGAMGYELALEFALQYSRKK
;
A
#
# COMPACT_ATOMS: atom_id res chain seq x y z
N MET A 1 23.12 -4.97 -15.69
CA MET A 1 22.35 -5.02 -14.43
C MET A 1 21.07 -4.24 -14.59
N PRO A 2 19.93 -4.86 -14.35
CA PRO A 2 18.73 -4.05 -14.27
C PRO A 2 18.88 -3.03 -13.14
N GLY A 3 18.34 -1.85 -13.34
CA GLY A 3 18.32 -0.85 -12.28
C GLY A 3 17.59 -1.34 -11.04
N ALA A 4 17.75 -0.62 -9.93
CA ALA A 4 17.05 -0.92 -8.69
C ALA A 4 15.54 -0.88 -8.93
N LYS A 5 14.81 -1.88 -8.44
CA LYS A 5 13.35 -1.91 -8.57
C LYS A 5 12.73 -0.75 -7.80
N HIS A 6 11.90 0.03 -8.46
CA HIS A 6 11.28 1.21 -7.86
C HIS A 6 9.88 0.87 -7.35
N ILE A 7 9.74 0.87 -6.03
CA ILE A 7 8.51 0.52 -5.33
C ILE A 7 8.00 1.74 -4.57
N LEU A 8 6.70 1.98 -4.62
CA LEU A 8 6.05 3.06 -3.88
C LEU A 8 5.01 2.47 -2.93
N VAL A 9 5.09 2.86 -1.65
CA VAL A 9 4.08 2.53 -0.64
C VAL A 9 3.17 3.74 -0.47
N ILE A 10 1.87 3.53 -0.66
CA ILE A 10 0.85 4.57 -0.53
C ILE A 10 -0.06 4.21 0.64
N ASN A 11 -0.21 5.15 1.55
CA ASN A 11 -1.04 4.99 2.75
C ASN A 11 -2.16 6.04 2.78
N GLY A 12 -3.37 5.59 3.01
CA GLY A 12 -4.58 6.42 3.04
C GLY A 12 -4.85 7.10 4.36
N PRO A 13 -6.10 7.55 4.55
CA PRO A 13 -6.47 8.42 5.68
C PRO A 13 -6.32 7.74 7.02
N ASN A 14 -5.97 8.54 8.00
CA ASN A 14 -5.82 8.17 9.41
C ASN A 14 -4.61 7.26 9.71
N LEU A 15 -3.86 6.81 8.70
CA LEU A 15 -2.68 5.98 8.95
C LEU A 15 -1.55 6.78 9.57
N ASN A 16 -1.58 8.10 9.47
CA ASN A 16 -0.68 8.98 10.22
C ASN A 16 -0.88 8.89 11.73
N LEU A 17 -2.01 8.36 12.19
CA LEU A 17 -2.33 8.20 13.62
C LEU A 17 -2.02 6.80 14.16
N LEU A 18 -1.39 5.94 13.35
CA LEU A 18 -1.01 4.60 13.81
C LEU A 18 -0.14 4.66 15.07
N GLY A 19 -0.37 3.68 15.96
CA GLY A 19 0.31 3.64 17.25
C GLY A 19 -0.51 4.29 18.36
N SER A 20 -1.41 5.21 18.03
CA SER A 20 -2.23 5.93 19.00
C SER A 20 -3.72 5.66 18.88
N ARG A 21 -4.18 4.99 17.82
CA ARG A 21 -5.59 4.69 17.60
C ARG A 21 -5.85 3.19 17.56
N GLU A 22 -6.95 2.77 18.15
CA GLU A 22 -7.50 1.40 18.03
C GLU A 22 -6.43 0.31 17.90
N THR A 23 -5.48 0.27 18.86
CA THR A 23 -4.33 -0.66 18.80
C THR A 23 -4.74 -2.12 18.69
N ARG A 24 -5.97 -2.45 19.12
CA ARG A 24 -6.55 -3.79 18.98
C ARG A 24 -6.67 -4.22 17.51
N HIS A 25 -6.96 -3.27 16.59
CA HIS A 25 -7.12 -3.55 15.17
C HIS A 25 -5.85 -3.27 14.37
N TYR A 26 -5.08 -2.26 14.75
CA TYR A 26 -3.99 -1.71 13.93
C TYR A 26 -2.60 -1.95 14.52
N GLY A 27 -2.52 -2.48 15.76
CA GLY A 27 -1.26 -2.66 16.43
C GLY A 27 -0.71 -1.38 17.04
N LYS A 28 0.46 -1.46 17.63
CA LYS A 28 1.12 -0.35 18.34
C LYS A 28 2.21 0.36 17.53
N ASP A 29 2.55 -0.17 16.37
CA ASP A 29 3.57 0.44 15.52
C ASP A 29 3.09 1.76 14.93
N THR A 30 3.96 2.76 14.92
CA THR A 30 3.68 4.00 14.20
C THR A 30 3.97 3.82 12.71
N LEU A 31 3.38 4.66 11.88
CA LEU A 31 3.68 4.65 10.45
C LEU A 31 5.16 4.92 10.19
N LYS A 32 5.76 5.82 10.96
CA LYS A 32 7.19 6.12 10.88
C LYS A 32 8.05 4.87 11.11
N ALA A 33 7.70 4.07 12.13
CA ALA A 33 8.42 2.84 12.43
C ALA A 33 8.25 1.81 11.32
N ILE A 34 7.05 1.68 10.77
CA ILE A 34 6.77 0.80 9.63
C ILE A 34 7.60 1.22 8.42
N ASN A 35 7.58 2.50 8.08
CA ASN A 35 8.33 3.03 6.93
C ASN A 35 9.83 2.81 7.11
N ALA A 36 10.36 2.96 8.32
CA ALA A 36 11.78 2.75 8.60
C ALA A 36 12.19 1.28 8.36
N ARG A 37 11.34 0.33 8.79
CA ARG A 37 11.60 -1.10 8.55
C ARG A 37 11.56 -1.43 7.05
N LEU A 38 10.62 -0.87 6.33
CA LEU A 38 10.51 -1.07 4.88
C LEU A 38 11.72 -0.50 4.14
N ALA A 39 12.14 0.71 4.53
CA ALA A 39 13.32 1.34 3.94
C ALA A 39 14.57 0.50 4.15
N LYS A 40 14.74 -0.06 5.34
CA LYS A 40 15.87 -0.93 5.67
C LYS A 40 15.87 -2.20 4.81
N ARG A 41 14.72 -2.85 4.68
CA ARG A 41 14.58 -4.05 3.85
C ARG A 41 14.84 -3.77 2.38
N ALA A 42 14.31 -2.67 1.88
CA ALA A 42 14.53 -2.27 0.49
C ALA A 42 16.01 -2.02 0.21
N LYS A 43 16.69 -1.33 1.13
CA LYS A 43 18.12 -1.04 1.01
C LYS A 43 18.95 -2.32 0.96
N VAL A 44 18.67 -3.29 1.84
CA VAL A 44 19.35 -4.59 1.84
C VAL A 44 19.17 -5.31 0.51
N ALA A 45 17.96 -5.24 -0.05
CA ALA A 45 17.62 -5.86 -1.33
C ALA A 45 18.03 -5.01 -2.54
N ARG A 46 18.67 -3.86 -2.33
CA ARG A 46 19.06 -2.90 -3.37
C ARG A 46 17.89 -2.38 -4.18
N GLY A 47 16.71 -2.29 -3.55
CA GLY A 47 15.52 -1.68 -4.13
C GLY A 47 15.48 -0.19 -3.85
N ARG A 48 14.68 0.53 -4.64
CA ARG A 48 14.37 1.93 -4.43
C ARG A 48 12.95 2.03 -3.89
N LEU A 49 12.80 2.60 -2.70
CA LEU A 49 11.51 2.69 -2.02
C LEU A 49 11.10 4.13 -1.77
N GLY A 50 9.90 4.50 -2.21
CA GLY A 50 9.23 5.71 -1.79
C GLY A 50 8.07 5.38 -0.87
N THR A 51 7.73 6.29 0.04
CA THR A 51 6.57 6.17 0.92
C THR A 51 5.77 7.46 0.89
N TYR A 52 4.45 7.34 0.95
CA TYR A 52 3.55 8.49 0.91
C TYR A 52 2.32 8.21 1.75
N GLN A 53 1.84 9.22 2.45
CA GLN A 53 0.59 9.14 3.22
C GLN A 53 -0.20 10.43 3.05
N SER A 54 -1.50 10.33 2.87
CA SER A 54 -2.38 11.50 2.86
C SER A 54 -3.78 11.12 3.34
N ASN A 55 -4.47 12.09 3.91
CA ASN A 55 -5.88 11.98 4.24
C ASN A 55 -6.77 12.46 3.09
N SER A 56 -6.18 13.12 2.08
CA SER A 56 -6.90 13.70 0.95
C SER A 56 -7.01 12.72 -0.20
N GLU A 57 -8.23 12.43 -0.62
CA GLU A 57 -8.47 11.56 -1.78
C GLU A 57 -7.82 12.11 -3.05
N SER A 58 -7.94 13.41 -3.29
CA SER A 58 -7.34 14.03 -4.48
C SER A 58 -5.82 13.94 -4.47
N GLU A 59 -5.18 14.14 -3.33
CA GLU A 59 -3.73 13.99 -3.22
C GLU A 59 -3.28 12.56 -3.49
N LEU A 60 -4.05 11.58 -3.01
CA LEU A 60 -3.76 10.17 -3.26
C LEU A 60 -3.89 9.82 -4.74
N VAL A 61 -4.92 10.33 -5.41
CA VAL A 61 -5.11 10.16 -6.85
C VAL A 61 -3.92 10.75 -7.61
N GLU A 62 -3.54 11.98 -7.28
CA GLU A 62 -2.41 12.65 -7.93
C GLU A 62 -1.09 11.93 -7.68
N ARG A 63 -0.91 11.40 -6.48
CA ARG A 63 0.32 10.62 -6.18
C ARG A 63 0.40 9.34 -7.01
N ILE A 64 -0.73 8.69 -7.25
CA ILE A 64 -0.80 7.53 -8.14
C ILE A 64 -0.40 7.93 -9.57
N HIS A 65 -0.93 9.05 -10.07
CA HIS A 65 -0.56 9.56 -11.40
C HIS A 65 0.94 9.85 -11.48
N GLN A 66 1.49 10.49 -10.45
CA GLN A 66 2.91 10.83 -10.38
C GLN A 66 3.80 9.59 -10.38
N ALA A 67 3.33 8.49 -9.82
CA ALA A 67 4.08 7.23 -9.80
C ALA A 67 4.44 6.77 -11.23
N ARG A 68 3.53 6.94 -12.17
CA ARG A 68 3.81 6.61 -13.58
C ARG A 68 4.93 7.49 -14.14
N GLU A 69 4.88 8.79 -13.86
CA GLU A 69 5.89 9.73 -14.33
C GLU A 69 7.27 9.44 -13.74
N GLU A 70 7.31 8.94 -12.52
CA GLU A 70 8.55 8.60 -11.81
C GLU A 70 9.12 7.24 -12.21
N GLY A 71 8.41 6.46 -13.00
CA GLY A 71 8.84 5.12 -13.37
C GLY A 71 8.69 4.09 -12.26
N VAL A 72 7.73 4.28 -11.35
CA VAL A 72 7.44 3.28 -10.31
C VAL A 72 6.98 1.98 -10.97
N GLU A 73 7.58 0.87 -10.54
CA GLU A 73 7.32 -0.44 -11.13
C GLU A 73 6.30 -1.26 -10.35
N PHE A 74 6.11 -0.95 -9.07
CA PHE A 74 5.18 -1.68 -8.22
C PHE A 74 4.67 -0.77 -7.11
N ILE A 75 3.37 -0.87 -6.79
CA ILE A 75 2.74 -0.10 -5.71
C ILE A 75 2.27 -1.06 -4.62
N ILE A 76 2.55 -0.70 -3.37
CA ILE A 76 1.94 -1.32 -2.19
C ILE A 76 0.98 -0.28 -1.64
N ILE A 77 -0.32 -0.59 -1.59
CA ILE A 77 -1.30 0.40 -1.18
C ILE A 77 -2.16 -0.10 -0.02
N ASN A 78 -2.25 0.72 1.01
CA ASN A 78 -3.24 0.59 2.06
C ASN A 78 -4.19 1.78 1.94
N PRO A 79 -5.34 1.60 1.28
CA PRO A 79 -6.26 2.72 1.06
C PRO A 79 -7.02 3.15 2.32
N ALA A 80 -6.92 2.37 3.40
CA ALA A 80 -7.65 2.59 4.65
C ALA A 80 -9.16 2.72 4.37
N ALA A 81 -9.84 3.74 4.89
CA ALA A 81 -11.28 3.89 4.71
C ALA A 81 -11.68 4.05 3.24
N TYR A 82 -10.81 4.59 2.40
CA TYR A 82 -11.11 4.75 0.97
C TYR A 82 -11.19 3.41 0.22
N THR A 83 -10.77 2.31 0.84
CA THR A 83 -10.95 0.97 0.29
C THR A 83 -12.41 0.70 -0.11
N HIS A 84 -13.33 1.23 0.67
CA HIS A 84 -14.75 0.92 0.58
C HIS A 84 -15.58 2.01 -0.13
N THR A 85 -14.93 3.11 -0.55
CA THR A 85 -15.65 4.29 -1.05
C THR A 85 -15.04 4.93 -2.28
N SER A 86 -13.73 4.78 -2.53
CA SER A 86 -13.07 5.59 -3.55
C SER A 86 -13.00 4.92 -4.91
N VAL A 87 -13.97 5.23 -5.75
CA VAL A 87 -13.92 4.89 -7.18
C VAL A 87 -12.81 5.69 -7.86
N ALA A 88 -12.57 6.94 -7.42
CA ALA A 88 -11.53 7.79 -8.01
C ALA A 88 -10.13 7.17 -7.89
N MET A 89 -9.78 6.65 -6.72
CA MET A 89 -8.48 5.98 -6.54
C MET A 89 -8.41 4.68 -7.32
N ARG A 90 -9.50 3.90 -7.33
CA ARG A 90 -9.59 2.69 -8.17
C ARG A 90 -9.27 3.01 -9.63
N ASP A 91 -9.92 4.03 -10.16
CA ASP A 91 -9.76 4.43 -11.55
C ASP A 91 -8.34 4.94 -11.84
N ALA A 92 -7.73 5.63 -10.87
CA ALA A 92 -6.34 6.09 -11.00
C ALA A 92 -5.37 4.90 -11.13
N LEU A 93 -5.55 3.88 -10.30
CA LEU A 93 -4.72 2.66 -10.35
C LEU A 93 -4.90 1.93 -11.68
N ALA A 94 -6.14 1.82 -12.16
CA ALA A 94 -6.42 1.21 -13.46
C ALA A 94 -5.77 2.01 -14.59
N ALA A 95 -5.83 3.33 -14.51
CA ALA A 95 -5.30 4.21 -15.56
C ALA A 95 -3.79 4.14 -15.69
N VAL A 96 -3.06 4.11 -14.57
CA VAL A 96 -1.59 4.05 -14.62
C VAL A 96 -1.07 2.65 -14.96
N GLY A 97 -1.86 1.61 -14.67
CA GLY A 97 -1.52 0.23 -15.01
C GLY A 97 -0.31 -0.34 -14.28
N ILE A 98 0.12 0.29 -13.20
CA ILE A 98 1.22 -0.23 -12.39
C ILE A 98 0.68 -1.37 -11.52
N PRO A 99 1.33 -2.55 -11.50
CA PRO A 99 0.88 -3.65 -10.64
C PRO A 99 0.94 -3.25 -9.18
N PHE A 100 -0.02 -3.71 -8.39
CA PHE A 100 -0.07 -3.36 -6.98
C PHE A 100 -0.61 -4.49 -6.11
N VAL A 101 -0.23 -4.47 -4.83
CA VAL A 101 -0.79 -5.31 -3.77
C VAL A 101 -1.55 -4.41 -2.80
N GLU A 102 -2.74 -4.85 -2.43
CA GLU A 102 -3.57 -4.19 -1.41
C GLU A 102 -3.20 -4.73 -0.03
N VAL A 103 -2.94 -3.84 0.93
CA VAL A 103 -2.56 -4.21 2.30
C VAL A 103 -3.53 -3.60 3.29
N HIS A 104 -3.95 -4.40 4.27
CA HIS A 104 -4.71 -3.96 5.43
C HIS A 104 -4.04 -4.51 6.70
N LEU A 105 -3.90 -3.65 7.71
CA LEU A 105 -3.34 -4.07 9.01
C LEU A 105 -4.29 -5.01 9.74
N SER A 106 -5.59 -4.66 9.75
CA SER A 106 -6.61 -5.46 10.42
C SER A 106 -7.18 -6.54 9.50
N ASN A 107 -7.81 -7.54 10.11
CA ASN A 107 -8.65 -8.47 9.36
C ASN A 107 -10.00 -7.81 9.12
N VAL A 108 -10.17 -7.23 7.94
CA VAL A 108 -11.38 -6.48 7.58
C VAL A 108 -12.63 -7.37 7.59
N PHE A 109 -12.48 -8.67 7.39
CA PHE A 109 -13.60 -9.62 7.41
C PHE A 109 -14.11 -9.91 8.83
N ALA A 110 -13.34 -9.56 9.86
CA ALA A 110 -13.71 -9.72 11.26
C ALA A 110 -14.28 -8.43 11.87
N ARG A 111 -14.51 -7.41 11.04
CA ARG A 111 -15.00 -6.10 11.46
C ARG A 111 -16.40 -5.85 10.90
N GLU A 112 -16.83 -4.59 10.84
CA GLU A 112 -18.15 -4.21 10.32
C GLU A 112 -18.33 -4.69 8.88
N SER A 113 -19.55 -5.09 8.52
CA SER A 113 -19.83 -5.70 7.22
C SER A 113 -19.45 -4.83 6.02
N PHE A 114 -19.54 -3.49 6.15
CA PHE A 114 -19.19 -2.59 5.05
C PHE A 114 -17.70 -2.63 4.69
N ARG A 115 -16.83 -3.18 5.58
CA ARG A 115 -15.39 -3.29 5.31
C ARG A 115 -15.01 -4.52 4.49
N ARG A 116 -15.98 -5.40 4.22
CA ARG A 116 -15.72 -6.64 3.48
C ARG A 116 -15.57 -6.44 1.99
N GLU A 117 -16.14 -5.35 1.47
CA GLU A 117 -16.06 -5.03 0.05
C GLU A 117 -14.92 -4.04 -0.21
N SER A 118 -14.06 -4.38 -1.16
CA SER A 118 -12.97 -3.50 -1.60
C SER A 118 -13.15 -3.13 -3.05
N TYR A 119 -12.95 -1.85 -3.36
CA TYR A 119 -12.94 -1.36 -4.73
C TYR A 119 -11.58 -1.58 -5.42
N PHE A 120 -10.65 -2.25 -4.76
CA PHE A 120 -9.27 -2.41 -5.25
C PHE A 120 -8.89 -3.86 -5.52
N THR A 121 -9.43 -4.80 -4.78
CA THR A 121 -8.95 -6.19 -4.77
C THR A 121 -9.00 -6.84 -6.15
N ASP A 122 -10.03 -6.58 -6.92
CA ASP A 122 -10.17 -7.18 -8.26
C ASP A 122 -9.13 -6.67 -9.26
N LEU A 123 -8.57 -5.46 -9.03
CA LEU A 123 -7.50 -4.90 -9.87
C LEU A 123 -6.10 -5.27 -9.36
N ALA A 124 -5.99 -5.62 -8.08
CA ALA A 124 -4.71 -5.90 -7.44
C ALA A 124 -4.12 -7.22 -7.92
N VAL A 125 -2.79 -7.34 -7.86
CA VAL A 125 -2.11 -8.63 -8.05
C VAL A 125 -2.50 -9.59 -6.91
N GLY A 126 -2.68 -9.05 -5.71
CA GLY A 126 -3.11 -9.81 -4.54
C GLY A 126 -3.44 -8.91 -3.36
N ILE A 127 -3.85 -9.53 -2.27
CA ILE A 127 -4.24 -8.83 -1.05
C ILE A 127 -3.58 -9.49 0.17
N ILE A 128 -3.14 -8.67 1.11
CA ILE A 128 -2.64 -9.12 2.41
C ILE A 128 -3.43 -8.36 3.47
N GLY A 129 -4.04 -9.08 4.39
CA GLY A 129 -4.82 -8.46 5.46
C GLY A 129 -4.74 -9.23 6.76
N GLY A 130 -4.90 -8.53 7.88
CA GLY A 130 -5.00 -9.14 9.19
C GLY A 130 -3.67 -9.46 9.88
N LEU A 131 -2.54 -9.15 9.28
CA LEU A 131 -1.22 -9.51 9.79
C LEU A 131 -0.47 -8.34 10.43
N GLY A 132 -1.17 -7.24 10.71
CA GLY A 132 -0.56 -6.07 11.30
C GLY A 132 0.51 -5.47 10.38
N ALA A 133 1.50 -4.86 10.99
CA ALA A 133 2.60 -4.21 10.27
C ALA A 133 3.40 -5.19 9.40
N MET A 134 3.46 -6.46 9.79
CA MET A 134 4.15 -7.48 9.00
C MET A 134 3.58 -7.61 7.59
N GLY A 135 2.31 -7.30 7.39
CA GLY A 135 1.69 -7.33 6.07
C GLY A 135 2.43 -6.45 5.06
N TYR A 136 2.90 -5.28 5.50
CA TYR A 136 3.71 -4.40 4.63
C TYR A 136 5.04 -5.04 4.26
N GLU A 137 5.69 -5.70 5.21
CA GLU A 137 6.99 -6.35 4.96
C GLU A 137 6.83 -7.51 3.98
N LEU A 138 5.76 -8.30 4.12
CA LEU A 138 5.45 -9.38 3.18
C LEU A 138 5.13 -8.84 1.79
N ALA A 139 4.39 -7.74 1.72
CA ALA A 139 4.08 -7.08 0.44
C ALA A 139 5.36 -6.58 -0.25
N LEU A 140 6.29 -6.00 0.52
CA LEU A 140 7.57 -5.54 -0.02
C LEU A 140 8.39 -6.72 -0.54
N GLU A 141 8.46 -7.81 0.21
CA GLU A 141 9.15 -9.03 -0.22
C GLU A 141 8.61 -9.52 -1.56
N PHE A 142 7.28 -9.58 -1.68
CA PHE A 142 6.63 -9.96 -2.92
C PHE A 142 6.96 -8.97 -4.05
N ALA A 143 6.86 -7.67 -3.79
CA ALA A 143 7.10 -6.63 -4.79
C ALA A 143 8.53 -6.68 -5.34
N LEU A 144 9.51 -6.94 -4.47
CA LEU A 144 10.91 -7.02 -4.88
C LEU A 144 11.18 -8.19 -5.84
N GLN A 145 10.39 -9.25 -5.76
CA GLN A 145 10.54 -10.44 -6.59
C GLN A 145 9.61 -10.45 -7.80
N TYR A 146 8.63 -9.56 -7.84
CA TYR A 146 7.60 -9.60 -8.85
C TYR A 146 8.15 -9.24 -10.24
N SER A 147 7.84 -10.08 -11.21
CA SER A 147 8.12 -9.81 -12.62
C SER A 147 6.81 -9.86 -13.39
N ARG A 148 6.49 -8.79 -14.10
CA ARG A 148 5.31 -8.76 -14.95
C ARG A 148 5.48 -9.82 -16.05
N LYS A 149 4.52 -10.74 -16.15
CA LYS A 149 4.51 -11.70 -17.26
C LYS A 149 4.24 -10.95 -18.56
N LYS A 150 5.08 -11.20 -19.54
CA LYS A 150 4.89 -10.66 -20.88
C LYS A 150 3.77 -11.38 -21.61
#